data_620556a437d2d453a656885d7d90ee45
#
_entry.id   620556a437d2d453a656885d7d90ee45
#
_cell.length_a   1.000
_cell.length_b   1.000
_cell.length_c   1.000
_cell.angle_alpha   90.00
_cell.angle_beta   90.00
_cell.angle_gamma   90.00
#
_symmetry.space_group_name_H-M   'P 1'
#
loop_
_entity.id
_entity.type
_entity.pdbx_description
1 polymer ?
#
loop_
_entity_poly.entity_id
_entity_poly.type
_entity_poly.pdbx_seq_one_letter_code
_entity_poly.pdbx_strand_id
1 'polypeptide(L)'
;MSTQYEFVKRQVVEEVATLQEKLFAIQTECIDRIKELPVSSELEDIKSDLLDKISNQFLFQIEDPESASVVIGTARAGRFSWRAENGFRDLISVEQWLHSNPEYSIYDEYGTAITLEQFKEAVAWCNG
;
A
#
# COMPACT_ATOMS: atom_id res chain seq x y z
N MET A 1 -10.44 16.35 13.18
CA MET A 1 -9.60 15.60 12.25
C MET A 1 -8.93 14.43 12.96
N SER A 2 -8.73 13.35 12.24
CA SER A 2 -8.06 12.16 12.78
C SER A 2 -6.90 11.77 11.87
N THR A 3 -5.84 11.22 12.45
CA THR A 3 -4.67 10.73 11.71
C THR A 3 -4.36 9.31 12.16
N GLN A 4 -4.39 8.38 11.20
CA GLN A 4 -4.03 7.00 11.45
C GLN A 4 -2.52 6.81 11.32
N TYR A 5 -1.94 6.07 12.25
CA TYR A 5 -0.53 5.69 12.23
C TYR A 5 -0.39 4.19 12.07
N GLU A 6 0.64 3.80 11.32
CA GLU A 6 0.90 2.38 11.06
C GLU A 6 2.39 2.11 10.95
N PHE A 7 2.78 0.88 11.24
CA PHE A 7 4.10 0.38 10.90
C PHE A 7 4.07 -0.12 9.46
N VAL A 8 5.07 0.26 8.66
CA VAL A 8 5.18 -0.17 7.26
C VAL A 8 6.55 -0.79 7.02
N LYS A 9 6.55 -1.95 6.40
CA LYS A 9 7.76 -2.62 5.93
C LYS A 9 8.05 -2.11 4.52
N ARG A 10 8.71 -0.96 4.45
CA ARG A 10 8.89 -0.19 3.22
C ARG A 10 9.53 -0.98 2.08
N GLN A 11 10.53 -1.80 2.38
CA GLN A 11 11.19 -2.61 1.36
C GLN A 11 10.20 -3.50 0.61
N VAL A 12 9.27 -4.14 1.33
CA VAL A 12 8.24 -5.00 0.72
C VAL A 12 7.30 -4.18 -0.15
N VAL A 13 6.86 -3.03 0.33
CA VAL A 13 5.98 -2.13 -0.43
C VAL A 13 6.67 -1.65 -1.72
N GLU A 14 7.95 -1.31 -1.65
CA GLU A 14 8.73 -0.92 -2.83
C GLU A 14 8.90 -2.08 -3.82
N GLU A 15 9.12 -3.28 -3.33
CA GLU A 15 9.20 -4.49 -4.18
C GLU A 15 7.88 -4.75 -4.90
N VAL A 16 6.75 -4.60 -4.20
CA VAL A 16 5.42 -4.74 -4.81
C VAL A 16 5.20 -3.68 -5.89
N ALA A 17 5.55 -2.44 -5.62
CA ALA A 17 5.42 -1.36 -6.60
C ALA A 17 6.26 -1.63 -7.86
N THR A 18 7.50 -2.10 -7.67
CA THR A 18 8.38 -2.47 -8.79
C THR A 18 7.81 -3.62 -9.60
N LEU A 19 7.30 -4.64 -8.92
CA LEU A 19 6.66 -5.77 -9.59
C LEU A 19 5.43 -5.32 -10.38
N GLN A 20 4.62 -4.44 -9.79
CA GLN A 20 3.43 -3.90 -10.46
C GLN A 20 3.81 -3.14 -11.74
N GLU A 21 4.87 -2.35 -11.73
CA GLU A 21 5.36 -1.64 -12.92
C GLU A 21 5.78 -2.62 -14.02
N LYS A 22 6.48 -3.69 -13.66
CA LYS A 22 6.91 -4.72 -14.59
C LYS A 22 5.72 -5.46 -15.20
N LEU A 23 4.73 -5.79 -14.40
CA LEU A 23 3.50 -6.45 -14.86
C LEU A 23 2.70 -5.54 -15.79
N PHE A 24 2.65 -4.26 -15.52
CA PHE A 24 2.00 -3.28 -16.39
C PHE A 24 2.72 -3.19 -17.75
N ALA A 25 4.06 -3.20 -17.75
CA ALA A 25 4.85 -3.22 -18.97
C ALA A 25 4.57 -4.47 -19.83
N ILE A 26 4.46 -5.62 -19.17
CA ILE A 26 4.11 -6.89 -19.85
C ILE A 26 2.72 -6.81 -20.45
N GLN A 27 1.75 -6.26 -19.74
CA GLN A 27 0.39 -6.07 -20.25
C GLN A 27 0.39 -5.17 -21.49
N THR A 28 1.12 -4.07 -21.46
CA THR A 28 1.25 -3.14 -22.58
C THR A 28 1.86 -3.84 -23.80
N GLU A 29 2.91 -4.64 -23.59
CA GLU A 29 3.53 -5.41 -24.66
C GLU A 29 2.56 -6.43 -25.26
N CYS A 30 1.77 -7.12 -24.43
CA CYS A 30 0.75 -8.03 -24.92
C CYS A 30 -0.29 -7.33 -25.79
N ILE A 31 -0.74 -6.15 -25.38
CA ILE A 31 -1.68 -5.33 -26.15
C ILE A 31 -1.08 -4.97 -27.50
N ASP A 32 0.16 -4.51 -27.53
CA ASP A 32 0.85 -4.15 -28.78
C ASP A 32 0.98 -5.35 -29.73
N ARG A 33 1.31 -6.51 -29.20
CA ARG A 33 1.42 -7.74 -29.99
C ARG A 33 0.07 -8.16 -30.59
N ILE A 34 -1.01 -8.01 -29.82
CA ILE A 34 -2.37 -8.32 -30.33
C ILE A 34 -2.74 -7.36 -31.45
N LYS A 35 -2.40 -6.07 -31.32
CA LYS A 35 -2.65 -5.07 -32.36
C LYS A 35 -1.99 -5.43 -33.69
N GLU A 36 -0.81 -6.04 -33.63
CA GLU A 36 -0.02 -6.42 -34.81
C GLU A 36 -0.49 -7.74 -35.47
N LEU A 37 -1.34 -8.50 -34.77
CA LEU A 37 -1.84 -9.76 -35.35
C LEU A 37 -2.70 -9.51 -36.59
N PRO A 38 -2.36 -10.13 -37.73
CA PRO A 38 -3.18 -9.99 -38.92
C PRO A 38 -4.46 -10.84 -38.79
N VAL A 39 -5.59 -10.21 -39.03
CA VAL A 39 -6.89 -10.88 -39.02
C VAL A 39 -7.67 -10.48 -40.27
N SER A 40 -8.64 -11.32 -40.66
CA SER A 40 -9.53 -10.99 -41.78
C SER A 40 -10.46 -9.82 -41.36
N SER A 41 -11.03 -9.14 -42.36
CA SER A 41 -11.96 -8.04 -42.12
C SER A 41 -13.16 -8.45 -41.26
N GLU A 42 -13.56 -9.70 -41.32
CA GLU A 42 -14.68 -10.27 -40.55
C GLU A 42 -14.35 -10.37 -39.05
N LEU A 43 -13.05 -10.44 -38.68
CA LEU A 43 -12.59 -10.55 -37.30
C LEU A 43 -12.05 -9.23 -36.72
N GLU A 44 -12.00 -8.17 -37.52
CA GLU A 44 -11.48 -6.87 -37.05
C GLU A 44 -12.29 -6.32 -35.87
N ASP A 45 -13.61 -6.41 -35.90
CA ASP A 45 -14.47 -5.94 -34.83
C ASP A 45 -14.25 -6.74 -33.54
N ILE A 46 -14.07 -8.05 -33.66
CA ILE A 46 -13.80 -8.93 -32.51
C ILE A 46 -12.45 -8.57 -31.88
N LYS A 47 -11.42 -8.35 -32.72
CA LYS A 47 -10.10 -7.95 -32.28
C LYS A 47 -10.15 -6.61 -31.55
N SER A 48 -10.87 -5.63 -32.11
CA SER A 48 -11.04 -4.32 -31.52
C SER A 48 -11.73 -4.39 -30.16
N ASP A 49 -12.78 -5.19 -30.02
CA ASP A 49 -13.49 -5.40 -28.76
C ASP A 49 -12.59 -6.04 -27.70
N LEU A 50 -11.77 -7.02 -28.08
CA LEU A 50 -10.82 -7.65 -27.16
C LEU A 50 -9.77 -6.66 -26.68
N LEU A 51 -9.24 -5.83 -27.59
CA LEU A 51 -8.25 -4.80 -27.24
C LEU A 51 -8.83 -3.77 -26.28
N ASP A 52 -10.06 -3.32 -26.50
CA ASP A 52 -10.74 -2.39 -25.60
C ASP A 52 -10.92 -2.98 -24.21
N LYS A 53 -11.32 -4.23 -24.10
CA LYS A 53 -11.49 -4.91 -22.81
C LYS A 53 -10.17 -5.03 -22.05
N ILE A 54 -9.10 -5.42 -22.75
CA ILE A 54 -7.78 -5.59 -22.13
C ILE A 54 -7.20 -4.23 -21.73
N SER A 55 -7.37 -3.19 -22.56
CA SER A 55 -6.82 -1.85 -22.31
C SER A 55 -7.49 -1.15 -21.14
N ASN A 56 -8.74 -1.48 -20.83
CA ASN A 56 -9.51 -0.84 -19.76
C ASN A 56 -9.49 -1.61 -18.44
N GLN A 57 -8.70 -2.68 -18.34
CA GLN A 57 -8.59 -3.50 -17.13
C GLN A 57 -7.13 -3.65 -16.69
N PHE A 58 -6.91 -3.61 -15.38
CA PHE A 58 -5.63 -3.98 -14.78
C PHE A 58 -5.64 -5.50 -14.55
N LEU A 59 -5.10 -6.25 -15.51
CA LEU A 59 -5.11 -7.72 -15.47
C LEU A 59 -4.23 -8.29 -14.36
N PHE A 60 -3.15 -7.58 -14.01
CA PHE A 60 -2.15 -8.03 -13.06
C PHE A 60 -2.04 -7.09 -11.88
N GLN A 61 -3.17 -6.65 -11.33
CA GLN A 61 -3.17 -5.83 -10.14
C GLN A 61 -2.84 -6.69 -8.92
N ILE A 62 -1.83 -6.28 -8.18
CA ILE A 62 -1.39 -6.96 -6.96
C ILE A 62 -1.54 -6.00 -5.77
N GLU A 63 -1.82 -6.57 -4.63
CA GLU A 63 -1.96 -5.82 -3.38
C GLU A 63 -0.74 -6.05 -2.49
N ASP A 64 -0.44 -5.09 -1.60
CA ASP A 64 0.59 -5.28 -0.61
C ASP A 64 0.23 -6.45 0.32
N PRO A 65 1.20 -7.30 0.71
CA PRO A 65 0.93 -8.34 1.70
C PRO A 65 0.42 -7.73 3.00
N GLU A 66 -0.49 -8.41 3.69
CA GLU A 66 -1.02 -7.96 4.98
C GLU A 66 0.09 -7.71 6.01
N SER A 67 1.16 -8.50 5.93
CA SER A 67 2.33 -8.34 6.81
C SER A 67 3.16 -7.09 6.51
N ALA A 68 2.93 -6.40 5.39
CA ALA A 68 3.70 -5.21 5.03
C ALA A 68 3.29 -3.98 5.83
N SER A 69 2.11 -3.97 6.43
CA SER A 69 1.66 -2.87 7.27
C SER A 69 0.83 -3.36 8.47
N VAL A 70 1.00 -2.70 9.60
CA VAL A 70 0.29 -3.03 10.86
C VAL A 70 -0.18 -1.72 11.47
N VAL A 71 -1.49 -1.56 11.63
CA VAL A 71 -2.07 -0.34 12.19
C VAL A 71 -1.74 -0.23 13.68
N ILE A 72 -1.20 0.92 14.10
CA ILE A 72 -0.87 1.23 15.49
C ILE A 72 -2.09 1.82 16.21
N GLY A 73 -2.74 2.79 15.59
CA GLY A 73 -3.87 3.47 16.15
C GLY A 73 -4.20 4.76 15.41
N THR A 74 -5.15 5.50 15.95
CA THR A 74 -5.64 6.73 15.35
C THR A 74 -5.61 7.87 16.35
N ALA A 75 -4.94 8.98 15.98
CA ALA A 75 -4.92 10.22 16.75
C ALA A 75 -6.21 11.00 16.47
N ARG A 76 -6.94 11.34 17.52
CA ARG A 76 -8.15 12.13 17.45
C ARG A 76 -8.06 13.29 18.45
N ALA A 77 -8.91 14.30 18.26
CA ALA A 77 -9.00 15.39 19.23
C ALA A 77 -9.35 14.84 20.61
N GLY A 78 -8.49 15.06 21.59
CA GLY A 78 -8.69 14.65 22.98
C GLY A 78 -8.18 13.26 23.35
N ARG A 79 -7.84 12.38 22.40
CA ARG A 79 -7.27 11.08 22.72
C ARG A 79 -6.66 10.36 21.52
N PHE A 80 -5.77 9.40 21.82
CA PHE A 80 -5.26 8.44 20.85
C PHE A 80 -5.98 7.10 21.05
N SER A 81 -6.55 6.57 19.95
CA SER A 81 -7.24 5.27 19.95
C SER A 81 -6.27 4.18 19.51
N TRP A 82 -5.83 3.36 20.45
CA TRP A 82 -4.89 2.27 20.21
C TRP A 82 -5.55 1.07 19.54
N ARG A 83 -4.83 0.44 18.63
CA ARG A 83 -5.29 -0.78 17.97
C ARG A 83 -4.91 -2.01 18.82
N ALA A 84 -5.71 -2.28 19.85
CA ALA A 84 -5.45 -3.34 20.81
C ALA A 84 -5.39 -4.73 20.18
N GLU A 85 -6.14 -4.98 19.13
CA GLU A 85 -6.14 -6.24 18.40
C GLU A 85 -4.79 -6.55 17.73
N ASN A 86 -3.97 -5.52 17.47
CA ASN A 86 -2.63 -5.67 16.96
C ASN A 86 -1.57 -5.66 18.07
N GLY A 87 -1.98 -5.60 19.32
CA GLY A 87 -1.10 -5.61 20.49
C GLY A 87 -0.65 -4.24 20.98
N PHE A 88 -1.19 -3.16 20.42
CA PHE A 88 -0.81 -1.79 20.78
C PHE A 88 -1.80 -1.19 21.77
N ARG A 89 -1.32 -0.87 22.96
CA ARG A 89 -2.14 -0.32 24.06
C ARG A 89 -1.56 0.95 24.65
N ASP A 90 -0.27 1.20 24.44
CA ASP A 90 0.46 2.33 24.96
C ASP A 90 1.76 2.54 24.19
N LEU A 91 2.51 3.57 24.52
CA LEU A 91 3.80 3.85 23.89
C LEU A 91 4.84 2.76 24.12
N ILE A 92 4.79 2.10 25.26
CA ILE A 92 5.74 1.03 25.60
C ILE A 92 5.56 -0.15 24.65
N SER A 93 4.31 -0.53 24.37
CA SER A 93 4.02 -1.63 23.44
C SER A 93 4.52 -1.31 22.02
N VAL A 94 4.42 -0.05 21.59
CA VAL A 94 4.91 0.39 20.28
C VAL A 94 6.45 0.32 20.23
N GLU A 95 7.13 0.81 21.28
CA GLU A 95 8.59 0.74 21.36
C GLU A 95 9.10 -0.71 21.33
N GLN A 96 8.48 -1.58 22.11
CA GLN A 96 8.85 -3.00 22.17
C GLN A 96 8.65 -3.68 20.82
N TRP A 97 7.54 -3.40 20.17
CA TRP A 97 7.25 -3.96 18.86
C TRP A 97 8.27 -3.51 17.81
N LEU A 98 8.59 -2.23 17.78
CA LEU A 98 9.57 -1.68 16.84
C LEU A 98 10.98 -2.24 17.10
N HIS A 99 11.35 -2.42 18.36
CA HIS A 99 12.63 -3.02 18.72
C HIS A 99 12.74 -4.46 18.21
N SER A 100 11.65 -5.21 18.26
CA SER A 100 11.59 -6.59 17.77
C SER A 100 11.44 -6.69 16.25
N ASN A 101 11.02 -5.60 15.60
CA ASN A 101 10.77 -5.56 14.16
C ASN A 101 11.45 -4.33 13.53
N PRO A 102 12.80 -4.30 13.52
CA PRO A 102 13.55 -3.11 13.09
C PRO A 102 13.40 -2.79 11.59
N GLU A 103 12.89 -3.71 10.79
CA GLU A 103 12.64 -3.52 9.36
C GLU A 103 11.41 -2.67 9.08
N TYR A 104 10.59 -2.38 10.09
CA TYR A 104 9.41 -1.52 9.98
C TYR A 104 9.74 -0.09 10.37
N SER A 105 8.99 0.84 9.82
CA SER A 105 9.04 2.27 10.17
C SER A 105 7.63 2.78 10.43
N ILE A 106 7.51 3.85 11.20
CA ILE A 106 6.22 4.46 11.50
C ILE A 106 5.85 5.43 10.38
N TYR A 107 4.63 5.31 9.88
CA TYR A 107 4.08 6.19 8.86
C TYR A 107 2.72 6.72 9.30
N ASP A 108 2.42 7.95 8.89
CA ASP A 108 1.07 8.48 9.01
C ASP A 108 0.21 8.04 7.82
N GLU A 109 -1.07 8.38 7.83
CA GLU A 109 -1.99 8.01 6.76
C GLU A 109 -1.69 8.68 5.41
N TYR A 110 -0.85 9.71 5.42
CA TYR A 110 -0.43 10.43 4.21
C TYR A 110 0.84 9.87 3.59
N GLY A 111 1.36 8.77 4.14
CA GLY A 111 2.57 8.14 3.64
C GLY A 111 3.87 8.82 4.09
N THR A 112 3.81 9.69 5.09
CA THR A 112 4.98 10.38 5.63
C THR A 112 5.62 9.55 6.73
N ALA A 113 6.92 9.25 6.60
CA ALA A 113 7.69 8.55 7.63
C ALA A 113 7.95 9.49 8.81
N ILE A 114 7.73 9.01 10.02
CA ILE A 114 7.99 9.77 11.24
C ILE A 114 8.90 8.96 12.17
N THR A 115 9.63 9.68 13.04
CA THR A 115 10.46 9.03 14.06
C THR A 115 9.61 8.60 15.23
N LEU A 116 10.16 7.71 16.07
CA LEU A 116 9.49 7.32 17.32
C LEU A 116 9.24 8.53 18.21
N GLU A 117 10.20 9.46 18.27
CA GLU A 117 10.05 10.69 19.08
C GLU A 117 8.90 11.56 18.56
N GLN A 118 8.80 11.72 17.25
CA GLN A 118 7.68 12.45 16.64
C GLN A 118 6.34 11.78 16.92
N PHE A 119 6.31 10.45 16.89
CA PHE A 119 5.12 9.69 17.23
C PHE A 119 4.71 9.88 18.70
N LYS A 120 5.69 9.85 19.63
CA LYS A 120 5.45 10.10 21.04
C LYS A 120 4.87 11.50 21.28
N GLU A 121 5.41 12.50 20.58
CA GLU A 121 4.90 13.87 20.65
C GLU A 121 3.46 13.97 20.15
N ALA A 122 3.13 13.28 19.05
CA ALA A 122 1.77 13.26 18.51
C ALA A 122 0.78 12.64 19.51
N VAL A 123 1.15 11.53 20.15
CA VAL A 123 0.31 10.88 21.17
C VAL A 123 0.13 11.77 22.39
N ALA A 124 1.21 12.38 22.87
CA ALA A 124 1.16 13.30 24.01
C ALA A 124 0.27 14.52 23.72
N TRP A 125 0.37 15.05 22.50
CA TRP A 125 -0.45 16.18 22.07
C TRP A 125 -1.94 15.84 22.05
N CYS A 126 -2.30 14.65 21.58
CA CYS A 126 -3.69 14.17 21.57
C CYS A 126 -4.26 14.02 22.98
N ASN A 127 -3.45 13.54 23.93
CA ASN A 127 -3.86 13.23 25.29
C ASN A 127 -3.69 14.42 26.25
N GLY A 128 -3.06 15.45 25.79
CA GLY A 128 -2.82 16.67 26.57
C GLY A 128 -3.84 17.72 26.28
#